data_96801db90f0821687caec582e5f07892
#
_entry.id   96801db90f0821687caec582e5f07892
#
_cell.length_a   1.000
_cell.length_b   1.000
_cell.length_c   1.000
_cell.angle_alpha   90.00
_cell.angle_beta   90.00
_cell.angle_gamma   90.00
#
_symmetry.space_group_name_H-M   'P 1'
#
loop_
_entity.id
_entity.type
_entity.pdbx_description
1 polymer ?
#
loop_
_entity_poly.entity_id
_entity_poly.type
_entity_poly.pdbx_seq_one_letter_code
_entity_poly.pdbx_strand_id
1 'polypeptide(L)'
;MQFSDFPFNKSILKAVAEERFQIPTLVQQKAIPLVLEKKNVIVSAQTGTGKTAAFALPIVQLLFDEQEVEKKDKKIRSLVVTPTRELAIQILENFKSFSKYSDLEATAVFGGVSLEP
;
A
#
# COMPACT_ATOMS: atom_id res chain seq x y z
N MET A 1 -2.79 -12.18 16.59
CA MET A 1 -3.41 -11.61 15.39
C MET A 1 -2.59 -11.92 14.16
N GLN A 2 -3.25 -12.28 13.07
CA GLN A 2 -2.61 -12.59 11.79
C GLN A 2 -3.12 -11.63 10.72
N PHE A 3 -2.40 -11.52 9.60
CA PHE A 3 -2.86 -10.67 8.49
C PHE A 3 -4.20 -11.14 7.93
N SER A 4 -4.48 -12.43 7.99
CA SER A 4 -5.78 -12.97 7.57
C SER A 4 -6.95 -12.52 8.45
N ASP A 5 -6.68 -11.94 9.59
CA ASP A 5 -7.74 -11.39 10.45
C ASP A 5 -8.25 -10.02 9.96
N PHE A 6 -7.51 -9.37 9.06
CA PHE A 6 -7.98 -8.17 8.39
C PHE A 6 -8.84 -8.55 7.18
N PRO A 7 -9.78 -7.70 6.75
CA PRO A 7 -10.62 -8.00 5.59
C PRO A 7 -9.90 -7.76 4.25
N PHE A 8 -8.75 -8.38 4.08
CA PHE A 8 -8.02 -8.35 2.82
C PHE A 8 -8.48 -9.48 1.90
N ASN A 9 -8.46 -9.24 0.59
CA ASN A 9 -8.77 -10.29 -0.37
C ASN A 9 -7.62 -11.30 -0.46
N LYS A 10 -7.89 -12.43 -1.11
CA LYS A 10 -6.92 -13.52 -1.21
C LYS A 10 -5.65 -13.12 -1.95
N SER A 11 -5.77 -12.26 -2.96
CA SER A 11 -4.62 -11.79 -3.74
C SER A 11 -3.64 -11.01 -2.87
N ILE A 12 -4.15 -10.14 -2.01
CA ILE A 12 -3.32 -9.36 -1.10
C ILE A 12 -2.70 -10.25 -0.04
N LEU A 13 -3.48 -11.17 0.54
CA LEU A 13 -2.96 -12.10 1.54
C LEU A 13 -1.85 -12.99 0.98
N LYS A 14 -1.98 -13.41 -0.28
CA LYS A 14 -0.94 -14.16 -0.96
C LYS A 14 0.34 -13.35 -1.11
N ALA A 15 0.21 -12.09 -1.52
CA ALA A 15 1.36 -11.20 -1.67
C ALA A 15 2.05 -10.96 -0.32
N VAL A 16 1.27 -10.76 0.74
CA VAL A 16 1.81 -10.57 2.10
C VAL A 16 2.60 -11.80 2.55
N ALA A 17 2.07 -12.99 2.29
CA ALA A 17 2.74 -14.24 2.65
C ALA A 17 4.07 -14.39 1.90
N GLU A 18 4.12 -13.99 0.64
CA GLU A 18 5.36 -14.05 -0.15
C GLU A 18 6.42 -13.08 0.34
N GLU A 19 6.02 -11.96 0.95
CA GLU A 19 6.93 -11.01 1.58
C GLU A 19 7.37 -11.49 2.98
N ARG A 20 6.94 -12.67 3.40
CA ARG A 20 7.27 -13.29 4.69
C ARG A 20 6.78 -12.51 5.90
N PHE A 21 5.73 -11.72 5.73
CA PHE A 21 5.07 -11.07 6.86
C PHE A 21 4.21 -12.11 7.56
N GLN A 22 4.51 -12.39 8.82
CA GLN A 22 3.78 -13.40 9.57
C GLN A 22 2.78 -12.79 10.55
N ILE A 23 3.25 -11.85 11.36
CA ILE A 23 2.42 -11.23 12.39
C ILE A 23 2.42 -9.73 12.18
N PRO A 24 1.25 -9.09 12.15
CA PRO A 24 1.21 -7.63 12.02
C PRO A 24 1.89 -6.95 13.20
N THR A 25 2.65 -5.90 12.90
CA THR A 25 3.24 -5.05 13.96
C THR A 25 2.14 -4.25 14.64
N LEU A 26 2.47 -3.66 15.78
CA LEU A 26 1.51 -2.83 16.53
C LEU A 26 0.99 -1.67 15.68
N VAL A 27 1.87 -1.02 14.93
CA VAL A 27 1.49 0.07 14.02
C VAL A 27 0.50 -0.42 12.97
N GLN A 28 0.76 -1.59 12.38
CA GLN A 28 -0.13 -2.18 11.40
C GLN A 28 -1.49 -2.54 12.01
N GLN A 29 -1.50 -3.12 13.19
CA GLN A 29 -2.73 -3.49 13.87
C GLN A 29 -3.64 -2.29 14.14
N LYS A 30 -3.04 -1.14 14.47
CA LYS A 30 -3.80 0.06 14.78
C LYS A 30 -4.20 0.86 13.54
N ALA A 31 -3.32 0.97 12.55
CA ALA A 31 -3.55 1.82 11.39
C ALA A 31 -4.39 1.16 10.30
N ILE A 32 -4.17 -0.11 10.02
CA ILE A 32 -4.86 -0.79 8.91
C ILE A 32 -6.39 -0.68 9.01
N PRO A 33 -7.03 -0.97 10.16
CA PRO A 33 -8.48 -0.86 10.23
C PRO A 33 -8.99 0.55 9.97
N LEU A 34 -8.27 1.57 10.45
CA LEU A 34 -8.68 2.96 10.28
C LEU A 34 -8.59 3.40 8.82
N VAL A 35 -7.53 3.00 8.12
CA VAL A 35 -7.38 3.32 6.70
C VAL A 35 -8.45 2.59 5.88
N LEU A 36 -8.75 1.34 6.20
CA LEU A 36 -9.81 0.60 5.52
C LEU A 36 -11.18 1.26 5.70
N GLU A 37 -11.39 1.94 6.82
CA GLU A 37 -12.62 2.72 7.06
C GLU A 37 -12.57 4.10 6.41
N LYS A 38 -11.51 4.41 5.67
CA LYS A 38 -11.31 5.68 4.97
C LYS A 38 -11.20 6.87 5.91
N LYS A 39 -10.69 6.64 7.11
CA LYS A 39 -10.46 7.70 8.09
C LYS A 39 -9.12 8.36 7.89
N ASN A 40 -9.02 9.63 8.24
CA ASN A 40 -7.75 10.34 8.28
C ASN A 40 -6.96 9.89 9.49
N VAL A 41 -5.68 9.54 9.28
CA VAL A 41 -4.85 8.96 10.32
C VAL A 41 -3.48 9.63 10.32
N ILE A 42 -2.99 9.98 11.50
CA ILE A 42 -1.61 10.40 11.70
C ILE A 42 -0.91 9.29 12.48
N VAL A 43 0.17 8.77 11.91
CA VAL A 43 0.92 7.67 12.53
C VAL A 43 2.34 8.11 12.81
N SER A 44 2.76 7.97 14.06
CA SER A 44 4.15 8.21 14.46
C SER A 44 4.72 6.90 14.99
N ALA A 45 5.78 6.44 14.38
CA ALA A 45 6.43 5.20 14.76
C ALA A 45 7.89 5.24 14.33
N GLN A 46 8.71 4.44 14.99
CA GLN A 46 10.13 4.35 14.66
C GLN A 46 10.36 3.60 13.36
N THR A 47 11.53 3.82 12.75
CA THR A 47 11.97 3.10 11.57
C THR A 47 11.99 1.59 11.85
N GLY A 48 11.57 0.80 10.87
CA GLY A 48 11.58 -0.64 11.01
C GLY A 48 10.35 -1.24 11.67
N THR A 49 9.31 -0.43 11.93
CA THR A 49 8.08 -0.91 12.56
C THR A 49 6.98 -1.31 11.56
N GLY A 50 7.30 -1.30 10.26
CA GLY A 50 6.33 -1.67 9.24
C GLY A 50 5.36 -0.57 8.88
N LYS A 51 5.75 0.70 9.00
CA LYS A 51 4.89 1.84 8.69
C LYS A 51 4.36 1.81 7.26
N THR A 52 5.22 1.44 6.31
CA THR A 52 4.82 1.44 4.90
C THR A 52 3.66 0.47 4.65
N ALA A 53 3.76 -0.75 5.14
CA ALA A 53 2.69 -1.73 4.99
C ALA A 53 1.42 -1.30 5.71
N ALA A 54 1.55 -0.55 6.81
CA ALA A 54 0.40 -0.07 7.58
C ALA A 54 -0.53 0.82 6.76
N PHE A 55 0.01 1.58 5.80
CA PHE A 55 -0.84 2.36 4.90
C PHE A 55 -0.97 1.73 3.51
N ALA A 56 0.09 1.09 3.00
CA ALA A 56 0.08 0.54 1.65
C ALA A 56 -0.90 -0.61 1.47
N LEU A 57 -0.93 -1.55 2.41
CA LEU A 57 -1.83 -2.70 2.31
C LEU A 57 -3.30 -2.29 2.27
N PRO A 58 -3.80 -1.46 3.20
CA PRO A 58 -5.21 -1.07 3.13
C PRO A 58 -5.51 -0.19 1.91
N ILE A 59 -4.57 0.64 1.45
CA ILE A 59 -4.77 1.41 0.23
C ILE A 59 -4.93 0.48 -0.98
N VAL A 60 -4.07 -0.54 -1.11
CA VAL A 60 -4.18 -1.51 -2.20
C VAL A 60 -5.55 -2.20 -2.15
N GLN A 61 -6.02 -2.58 -0.95
CA GLN A 61 -7.32 -3.21 -0.81
C GLN A 61 -8.46 -2.28 -1.27
N LEU A 62 -8.42 -1.01 -0.85
CA LEU A 62 -9.45 -0.05 -1.24
C LEU A 62 -9.45 0.20 -2.75
N LEU A 63 -8.27 0.32 -3.35
CA LEU A 63 -8.16 0.52 -4.80
C LEU A 63 -8.60 -0.72 -5.57
N PHE A 64 -8.32 -1.89 -5.06
CA PHE A 64 -8.76 -3.14 -5.64
C PHE A 64 -10.29 -3.23 -5.67
N ASP A 65 -10.94 -2.87 -4.57
CA ASP A 65 -12.40 -2.90 -4.47
C ASP A 65 -13.05 -1.90 -5.44
N GLU A 66 -12.46 -0.72 -5.60
CA GLU A 66 -12.96 0.31 -6.50
C GLU A 66 -12.70 0.01 -7.97
N GLN A 67 -11.69 -0.80 -8.27
CA GLN A 67 -11.30 -1.12 -9.63
C GLN A 67 -12.41 -1.82 -10.42
N GLU A 68 -13.21 -2.64 -9.75
CA GLU A 68 -14.29 -3.36 -10.40
C GLU A 68 -15.37 -2.44 -10.96
N VAL A 69 -15.50 -1.25 -10.42
CA VAL A 69 -16.56 -0.31 -10.79
C VAL A 69 -16.16 0.59 -11.96
N GLU A 70 -14.86 0.90 -12.12
CA GLU A 70 -14.40 1.87 -13.11
C GLU A 70 -13.21 1.39 -13.94
N LYS A 71 -13.37 0.29 -14.66
CA LYS A 71 -12.28 -0.28 -15.48
C LYS A 71 -11.84 0.60 -16.65
N LYS A 72 -12.62 1.58 -17.05
CA LYS A 72 -12.38 2.35 -18.28
C LYS A 72 -11.59 3.64 -18.08
N ASP A 73 -11.54 4.18 -16.88
CA ASP A 73 -10.88 5.45 -16.63
C ASP A 73 -9.59 5.25 -15.85
N LYS A 74 -8.45 5.39 -16.55
CA LYS A 74 -7.14 5.35 -15.90
C LYS A 74 -6.86 6.67 -15.22
N LYS A 75 -7.40 6.86 -14.04
CA LYS A 75 -7.16 8.05 -13.23
C LYS A 75 -6.22 7.72 -12.08
N ILE A 76 -5.46 8.72 -11.65
CA ILE A 76 -4.70 8.61 -10.41
C ILE A 76 -5.70 8.58 -9.26
N ARG A 77 -5.65 7.52 -8.47
CA ARG A 77 -6.60 7.32 -7.38
C ARG A 77 -5.95 7.41 -6.00
N SER A 78 -4.64 7.36 -5.94
CA SER A 78 -3.90 7.51 -4.69
C SER A 78 -2.58 8.21 -4.97
N LEU A 79 -2.22 9.16 -4.10
CA LEU A 79 -0.97 9.89 -4.19
C LEU A 79 -0.22 9.73 -2.88
N VAL A 80 1.04 9.32 -2.97
CA VAL A 80 1.94 9.23 -1.81
C VAL A 80 3.09 10.21 -2.01
N VAL A 81 3.28 11.09 -1.05
CA VAL A 81 4.35 12.10 -1.11
C VAL A 81 5.42 11.72 -0.08
N THR A 82 6.67 11.74 -0.51
CA THR A 82 7.81 11.40 0.34
C THR A 82 8.88 12.47 0.27
N PRO A 83 9.70 12.61 1.33
CA PRO A 83 10.75 13.65 1.34
C PRO A 83 11.99 13.26 0.53
N THR A 84 12.22 11.99 0.22
CA THR A 84 13.42 11.56 -0.49
C THR A 84 13.09 10.63 -1.64
N ARG A 85 13.99 10.61 -2.64
CA ARG A 85 13.90 9.72 -3.78
C ARG A 85 14.00 8.25 -3.36
N GLU A 86 14.92 7.95 -2.45
CA GLU A 86 15.17 6.60 -1.97
C GLU A 86 13.93 6.03 -1.29
N LEU A 87 13.25 6.83 -0.47
CA LEU A 87 12.03 6.39 0.18
C LEU A 87 10.90 6.19 -0.84
N ALA A 88 10.81 7.06 -1.85
CA ALA A 88 9.82 6.90 -2.90
C ALA A 88 9.99 5.58 -3.66
N ILE A 89 11.23 5.19 -3.93
CA ILE A 89 11.54 3.92 -4.59
C ILE A 89 11.13 2.74 -3.71
N GLN A 90 11.46 2.79 -2.42
CA GLN A 90 11.09 1.73 -1.48
C GLN A 90 9.57 1.56 -1.39
N ILE A 91 8.85 2.67 -1.29
CA ILE A 91 7.39 2.65 -1.22
C ILE A 91 6.80 2.10 -2.53
N LEU A 92 7.34 2.52 -3.67
CA LEU A 92 6.90 1.99 -4.96
C LEU A 92 7.05 0.48 -5.03
N GLU A 93 8.20 -0.04 -4.61
CA GLU A 93 8.45 -1.48 -4.60
C GLU A 93 7.46 -2.22 -3.69
N ASN A 94 7.13 -1.64 -2.54
CA ASN A 94 6.14 -2.23 -1.63
C ASN A 94 4.75 -2.26 -2.29
N PHE A 95 4.32 -1.17 -2.91
CA PHE A 95 3.03 -1.15 -3.61
C PHE A 95 2.98 -2.18 -4.73
N LYS A 96 4.06 -2.31 -5.49
CA LYS A 96 4.13 -3.31 -6.56
C LYS A 96 4.06 -4.72 -6.02
N SER A 97 4.75 -5.00 -4.92
CA SER A 97 4.73 -6.32 -4.29
C SER A 97 3.34 -6.67 -3.77
N PHE A 98 2.68 -5.72 -3.10
CA PHE A 98 1.36 -5.97 -2.50
C PHE A 98 0.25 -6.07 -3.54
N SER A 99 0.42 -5.45 -4.71
CA SER A 99 -0.58 -5.43 -5.77
C SER A 99 -0.27 -6.34 -6.95
N LYS A 100 0.74 -7.19 -6.84
CA LYS A 100 1.23 -7.97 -7.99
C LYS A 100 0.22 -8.98 -8.55
N TYR A 101 -0.78 -9.36 -7.78
CA TYR A 101 -1.85 -10.25 -8.24
C TYR A 101 -3.11 -9.48 -8.60
N SER A 102 -2.97 -8.20 -8.96
CA SER A 102 -4.06 -7.34 -9.39
C SER A 102 -3.65 -6.58 -10.65
N ASP A 103 -4.58 -5.84 -11.23
CA ASP A 103 -4.32 -4.97 -12.38
C ASP A 103 -3.94 -3.55 -11.96
N LEU A 104 -3.70 -3.32 -10.68
CA LEU A 104 -3.30 -2.01 -10.18
C LEU A 104 -1.89 -1.67 -10.63
N GLU A 105 -1.69 -0.42 -11.02
CA GLU A 105 -0.39 0.09 -11.46
C GLU A 105 0.10 1.17 -10.52
N ALA A 106 1.40 1.20 -10.29
CA ALA A 106 2.05 2.21 -9.47
C ALA A 106 3.28 2.74 -10.19
N THR A 107 3.51 4.03 -10.04
CA THR A 107 4.70 4.68 -10.60
C THR A 107 5.20 5.74 -9.64
N ALA A 108 6.45 6.14 -9.79
CA ALA A 108 7.06 7.19 -8.98
C ALA A 108 7.59 8.30 -9.88
N VAL A 109 7.50 9.53 -9.36
CA VAL A 109 7.99 10.72 -10.05
C VAL A 109 8.94 11.45 -9.11
N PHE A 110 10.11 11.81 -9.61
CA PHE A 110 11.14 12.49 -8.80
C PHE A 110 11.50 13.83 -9.43
N GLY A 111 11.89 14.78 -8.61
CA GLY A 111 12.52 15.99 -9.08
C GLY A 111 13.93 15.71 -9.62
N GLY A 112 14.38 16.46 -10.62
CA GLY A 112 15.72 16.38 -11.17
C GLY A 112 15.96 15.22 -12.12
N VAL A 113 14.93 14.48 -12.53
CA VAL A 113 15.02 13.40 -13.52
C VAL A 113 14.01 13.62 -14.62
N SER A 114 14.37 13.12 -15.82
CA SER A 114 13.50 13.15 -16.98
C SER A 114 12.26 12.26 -16.72
N LEU A 115 11.10 12.82 -17.00
CA LEU A 115 9.85 12.08 -16.89
C LEU A 115 9.54 11.43 -18.23
N GLU A 116 9.99 10.21 -18.40
CA GLU A 116 9.65 9.44 -19.59
C GLU A 116 8.60 8.40 -19.26
N PRO A 117 7.57 8.28 -20.09
CA PRO A 117 6.52 7.29 -19.87
C PRO A 117 7.00 5.86 -20.07
#